data_4fca54068c7cecd45de5968436367b94
#
_entry.id   4fca54068c7cecd45de5968436367b94
#
_cell.length_a   1.000
_cell.length_b   1.000
_cell.length_c   1.000
_cell.angle_alpha   90.00
_cell.angle_beta   90.00
_cell.angle_gamma   90.00
#
_symmetry.space_group_name_H-M   'P 1'
#
loop_
_entity.id
_entity.type
_entity.pdbx_description
1 polymer ?
#
loop_
_entity_poly.entity_id
_entity_poly.type
_entity_poly.pdbx_seq_one_letter_code
_entity_poly.pdbx_strand_id
1 'polypeptide(L)'
;MNTLFKGKLAAMVLALSMVNISAAYAQDENANAKEEGNRTVMLNAASANGPREIQIGLPSADVNVLENGLPVTYATNPHSVNTIWRGDASLSHQGLLKIAETAITTGNIGYAVNSFTQKGQKGFNGTLNYKSNHFGLQEFSLNMNGDLGKDWFYSVNMYQDFDPGTFKIKSTPYQDRTQIYKALLTKKYNNERGEFTAMYKYANSHNVYNYATQSAPFIYVGDGSVKEYGKFKLGTTSYLPIDNEMTYRDMRTGKLAQTTLYDACLNKASEVTLMNSYRFDNGLNWKATLKYDHSRGAMVYQTPMSIVDLNSADNHGLYNYMYRDIDGQTKTYDGQYVQTRMSCLNAGTIDEALFTTELNKKFKTSTLRLGLNEWFYHIDYCSNTTMYDQSVPADGSYAVRVWDANKRSDYFYDFNKNASEYYKGSENKLALYFTHDWDITKKLNLYYGARVEWQRLKGENAAVKNAQG
;
A
#
# COMPACT_ATOMS: atom_id res chain seq x y z
N MET A 1 16.57 -9.11 -13.30
CA MET A 1 15.34 -8.83 -14.07
C MET A 1 15.19 -9.87 -15.16
N ASN A 2 14.07 -10.58 -15.20
CA ASN A 2 13.84 -11.71 -16.08
C ASN A 2 13.79 -11.22 -17.56
N THR A 3 14.40 -11.97 -18.49
CA THR A 3 14.40 -11.64 -19.93
C THR A 3 13.00 -11.48 -20.53
N LEU A 4 12.02 -12.26 -20.03
CA LEU A 4 10.61 -12.15 -20.41
C LEU A 4 10.00 -10.78 -20.01
N PHE A 5 10.38 -10.27 -18.84
CA PHE A 5 9.93 -8.97 -18.35
C PHE A 5 10.50 -7.83 -19.19
N LYS A 6 11.80 -7.88 -19.49
CA LYS A 6 12.46 -6.89 -20.36
C LYS A 6 11.85 -6.86 -21.77
N GLY A 7 11.55 -8.03 -22.34
CA GLY A 7 10.92 -8.12 -23.64
C GLY A 7 9.52 -7.52 -23.70
N LYS A 8 8.70 -7.76 -22.67
CA LYS A 8 7.35 -7.20 -22.58
C LYS A 8 7.35 -5.68 -22.34
N LEU A 9 8.26 -5.19 -21.51
CA LEU A 9 8.43 -3.76 -21.28
C LEU A 9 8.85 -3.05 -22.59
N ALA A 10 9.77 -3.61 -23.36
CA ALA A 10 10.17 -3.06 -24.65
C ALA A 10 9.02 -3.05 -25.66
N ALA A 11 8.20 -4.10 -25.71
CA ALA A 11 7.02 -4.16 -26.57
C ALA A 11 5.96 -3.12 -26.20
N MET A 12 5.74 -2.89 -24.89
CA MET A 12 4.81 -1.86 -24.39
C MET A 12 5.30 -0.45 -24.70
N VAL A 13 6.59 -0.18 -24.58
CA VAL A 13 7.18 1.13 -24.94
C VAL A 13 7.08 1.38 -26.45
N LEU A 14 7.30 0.37 -27.29
CA LEU A 14 7.15 0.46 -28.73
C LEU A 14 5.69 0.77 -29.15
N ALA A 15 4.70 0.20 -28.48
CA ALA A 15 3.29 0.46 -28.76
C ALA A 15 2.89 1.93 -28.51
N LEU A 16 3.54 2.61 -27.56
CA LEU A 16 3.33 4.03 -27.28
C LEU A 16 4.00 4.98 -28.30
N SER A 17 5.04 4.50 -28.99
CA SER A 17 5.85 5.32 -29.91
C SER A 17 5.35 5.35 -31.38
N MET A 18 4.40 4.50 -31.76
CA MET A 18 4.00 4.31 -33.17
C MET A 18 2.87 5.20 -33.68
N VAL A 19 2.46 6.25 -32.96
CA VAL A 19 1.35 7.10 -33.44
C VAL A 19 1.80 8.50 -33.78
N ASN A 20 2.25 8.69 -35.04
CA ASN A 20 2.34 9.98 -35.69
C ASN A 20 1.22 10.09 -36.74
N ILE A 21 0.17 10.84 -36.46
CA ILE A 21 -0.87 11.20 -37.43
C ILE A 21 -1.26 12.67 -37.25
N SER A 22 -1.33 13.39 -38.37
CA SER A 22 -1.48 14.84 -38.48
C SER A 22 -2.93 15.32 -38.50
N ALA A 23 -3.12 16.45 -37.83
CA ALA A 23 -4.02 17.61 -37.97
C ALA A 23 -5.55 17.50 -37.83
N ALA A 24 -6.14 18.34 -37.12
CA ALA A 24 -6.85 19.62 -37.11
C ALA A 24 -8.10 19.76 -36.20
N TYR A 25 -8.17 20.87 -35.47
CA TYR A 25 -9.19 21.66 -34.75
C TYR A 25 -9.75 21.23 -33.38
N ALA A 26 -9.78 22.23 -32.50
CA ALA A 26 -10.13 22.17 -31.09
C ALA A 26 -11.63 22.34 -30.81
N GLN A 27 -12.14 21.65 -29.79
CA GLN A 27 -13.30 22.06 -29.01
C GLN A 27 -13.31 21.41 -27.59
N ASP A 28 -13.48 22.27 -26.61
CA ASP A 28 -13.95 22.13 -25.24
C ASP A 28 -13.38 21.01 -24.33
N GLU A 29 -12.29 21.31 -23.62
CA GLU A 29 -11.74 20.51 -22.51
C GLU A 29 -12.64 20.48 -21.26
N ASN A 30 -13.64 21.39 -21.19
CA ASN A 30 -14.46 21.57 -20.01
C ASN A 30 -15.53 20.49 -19.76
N ALA A 31 -15.91 19.73 -20.78
CA ALA A 31 -16.99 18.75 -20.62
C ALA A 31 -16.53 17.48 -19.87
N ASN A 32 -15.37 16.93 -20.18
CA ASN A 32 -14.83 15.76 -19.50
C ASN A 32 -14.38 16.09 -18.06
N ALA A 33 -13.78 17.26 -17.85
CA ALA A 33 -13.41 17.73 -16.51
C ALA A 33 -14.64 17.98 -15.62
N LYS A 34 -15.76 18.43 -16.19
CA LYS A 34 -17.03 18.57 -15.43
C LYS A 34 -17.67 17.24 -15.08
N GLU A 35 -17.62 16.26 -15.96
CA GLU A 35 -18.18 14.92 -15.69
C GLU A 35 -17.34 14.17 -14.65
N GLU A 36 -16.02 14.28 -14.70
CA GLU A 36 -15.12 13.75 -13.66
C GLU A 36 -15.24 14.56 -12.36
N GLY A 37 -15.39 15.86 -12.42
CA GLY A 37 -15.59 16.74 -11.27
C GLY A 37 -16.89 16.46 -10.50
N ASN A 38 -17.96 16.07 -11.18
CA ASN A 38 -19.22 15.66 -10.55
C ASN A 38 -19.14 14.30 -9.82
N ARG A 39 -18.05 13.54 -10.05
CA ARG A 39 -17.76 12.29 -9.35
C ARG A 39 -16.68 12.46 -8.28
N THR A 40 -16.24 13.68 -8.00
CA THR A 40 -15.20 13.94 -7.00
C THR A 40 -15.71 13.53 -5.62
N VAL A 41 -14.99 12.62 -5.00
CA VAL A 41 -15.22 12.17 -3.62
C VAL A 41 -14.12 12.75 -2.75
N MET A 42 -14.50 13.51 -1.74
CA MET A 42 -13.58 13.90 -0.70
C MET A 42 -13.26 12.68 0.16
N LEU A 43 -12.17 12.01 -0.16
CA LEU A 43 -11.57 11.05 0.75
C LEU A 43 -11.01 11.83 1.93
N ASN A 44 -11.53 11.55 3.11
CA ASN A 44 -11.01 12.20 4.32
C ASN A 44 -9.57 11.70 4.55
N ALA A 45 -8.62 12.49 4.11
CA ALA A 45 -7.18 12.27 4.31
C ALA A 45 -6.76 12.38 5.79
N ALA A 46 -7.71 12.60 6.71
CA ALA A 46 -7.42 12.77 8.14
C ALA A 46 -7.09 11.44 8.86
N SER A 47 -7.15 10.30 8.19
CA SER A 47 -6.65 9.07 8.77
C SER A 47 -5.24 8.80 8.25
N ALA A 48 -4.28 8.69 9.15
CA ALA A 48 -2.91 8.24 8.86
C ALA A 48 -2.86 6.84 8.18
N ASN A 49 -3.97 6.15 8.08
CA ASN A 49 -4.14 4.79 7.57
C ASN A 49 -4.46 4.71 6.07
N GLY A 50 -4.29 5.80 5.34
CA GLY A 50 -4.69 5.83 3.92
C GLY A 50 -6.20 5.98 3.72
N PRO A 51 -6.71 5.70 2.52
CA PRO A 51 -8.13 5.84 2.24
C PRO A 51 -8.92 4.91 3.15
N ARG A 52 -9.89 5.49 3.88
CA ARG A 52 -10.85 4.70 4.65
C ARG A 52 -11.71 3.88 3.70
N GLU A 53 -12.13 2.72 4.13
CA GLU A 53 -13.23 2.00 3.51
C GLU A 53 -14.44 2.93 3.38
N ILE A 54 -14.92 3.11 2.15
CA ILE A 54 -16.16 3.83 1.92
C ILE A 54 -17.29 2.85 2.21
N GLN A 55 -17.78 2.86 3.44
CA GLN A 55 -18.96 2.08 3.82
C GLN A 55 -20.22 2.79 3.32
N ILE A 56 -20.71 2.36 2.19
CA ILE A 56 -21.98 2.88 1.59
C ILE A 56 -23.12 1.89 1.73
N GLY A 57 -23.08 1.03 2.75
CA GLY A 57 -24.14 0.07 3.05
C GLY A 57 -24.22 -1.15 2.12
N LEU A 58 -23.22 -1.34 1.26
CA LEU A 58 -23.08 -2.55 0.44
C LEU A 58 -21.93 -3.40 0.97
N PRO A 59 -22.03 -4.74 0.96
CA PRO A 59 -20.90 -5.61 1.23
C PRO A 59 -19.88 -5.38 0.10
N SER A 60 -18.88 -4.56 0.34
CA SER A 60 -17.79 -4.30 -0.58
C SER A 60 -16.52 -4.88 -0.02
N ALA A 61 -15.77 -5.53 -0.87
CA ALA A 61 -14.34 -5.68 -0.68
C ALA A 61 -13.67 -4.29 -0.57
N ASP A 62 -12.42 -4.27 -0.16
CA ASP A 62 -11.62 -3.04 -0.04
C ASP A 62 -11.74 -2.13 -1.26
N VAL A 63 -11.75 -0.82 -1.01
CA VAL A 63 -11.77 0.16 -2.09
C VAL A 63 -10.43 0.16 -2.81
N ASN A 64 -10.42 -0.16 -4.09
CA ASN A 64 -9.23 -0.09 -4.91
C ASN A 64 -8.84 1.37 -5.18
N VAL A 65 -7.56 1.68 -5.04
CA VAL A 65 -7.01 2.99 -5.39
C VAL A 65 -6.26 2.88 -6.71
N LEU A 66 -6.68 3.70 -7.65
CA LEU A 66 -6.01 3.88 -8.93
C LEU A 66 -5.32 5.26 -8.95
N GLU A 67 -4.15 5.32 -9.58
CA GLU A 67 -3.47 6.57 -9.88
C GLU A 67 -3.30 6.67 -11.41
N ASN A 68 -3.86 7.72 -11.99
CA ASN A 68 -3.86 7.94 -13.45
C ASN A 68 -4.40 6.73 -14.26
N GLY A 69 -5.41 6.05 -13.72
CA GLY A 69 -6.10 4.93 -14.36
C GLY A 69 -5.47 3.55 -14.14
N LEU A 70 -4.37 3.44 -13.41
CA LEU A 70 -3.72 2.18 -13.07
C LEU A 70 -3.72 1.92 -11.57
N PRO A 71 -3.80 0.67 -11.11
CA PRO A 71 -3.67 0.35 -9.69
C PRO A 71 -2.40 0.97 -9.09
N VAL A 72 -2.54 1.58 -7.91
CA VAL A 72 -1.39 2.09 -7.15
C VAL A 72 -0.44 0.96 -6.83
N THR A 73 -0.98 -0.16 -6.34
CA THR A 73 -0.27 -1.43 -6.21
C THR A 73 -1.12 -2.52 -6.84
N TYR A 74 -0.57 -3.29 -7.75
CA TYR A 74 -1.22 -4.47 -8.28
C TYR A 74 -0.92 -5.69 -7.40
N ALA A 75 0.35 -5.90 -7.06
CA ALA A 75 0.75 -6.87 -6.05
C ALA A 75 0.73 -6.20 -4.65
N THR A 76 -0.35 -6.41 -3.89
CA THR A 76 -0.60 -5.67 -2.64
C THR A 76 0.18 -6.19 -1.43
N ASN A 77 0.68 -7.42 -1.43
CA ASN A 77 1.45 -7.96 -0.32
C ASN A 77 2.93 -8.05 -0.69
N PRO A 78 3.86 -7.52 0.11
CA PRO A 78 3.70 -6.95 1.46
C PRO A 78 3.40 -5.44 1.49
N HIS A 79 3.23 -4.77 0.36
CA HIS A 79 2.89 -3.35 0.33
C HIS A 79 1.44 -3.10 0.77
N SER A 80 1.24 -1.96 1.44
CA SER A 80 -0.08 -1.36 1.55
C SER A 80 -0.12 -0.04 0.77
N VAL A 81 -1.31 0.33 0.27
CA VAL A 81 -1.51 1.53 -0.56
C VAL A 81 -0.93 2.78 0.12
N ASN A 82 -1.13 2.92 1.42
CA ASN A 82 -0.68 4.08 2.20
C ASN A 82 0.84 4.23 2.32
N THR A 83 1.62 3.23 1.96
CA THR A 83 3.09 3.34 1.96
C THR A 83 3.65 3.98 0.69
N ILE A 84 2.87 4.01 -0.39
CA ILE A 84 3.31 4.52 -1.71
C ILE A 84 2.33 5.50 -2.36
N TRP A 85 1.18 5.74 -1.73
CA TRP A 85 0.20 6.72 -2.18
C TRP A 85 -0.49 7.40 -1.00
N ARG A 86 -0.76 8.69 -1.13
CA ARG A 86 -1.52 9.51 -0.20
C ARG A 86 -2.40 10.51 -0.96
N GLY A 87 -3.52 10.88 -0.35
CA GLY A 87 -4.35 11.97 -0.84
C GLY A 87 -3.73 13.32 -0.45
N ASP A 88 -2.90 13.88 -1.29
CA ASP A 88 -2.03 15.02 -1.02
C ASP A 88 -2.14 16.14 -2.07
N ALA A 89 -1.34 17.19 -1.93
CA ALA A 89 -1.29 18.31 -2.86
C ALA A 89 -0.82 17.95 -4.29
N SER A 90 -0.34 16.71 -4.50
CA SER A 90 0.07 16.24 -5.83
C SER A 90 -1.12 15.85 -6.71
N LEU A 91 -2.32 15.79 -6.15
CA LEU A 91 -3.52 15.36 -6.88
C LEU A 91 -4.30 16.57 -7.39
N SER A 92 -4.69 16.53 -8.66
CA SER A 92 -5.59 17.53 -9.25
C SER A 92 -7.05 17.27 -8.84
N HIS A 93 -7.44 16.01 -8.84
CA HIS A 93 -8.78 15.56 -8.45
C HIS A 93 -8.82 14.05 -8.20
N GLN A 94 -9.93 13.59 -7.66
CA GLN A 94 -10.22 12.18 -7.43
C GLN A 94 -11.65 11.88 -7.89
N GLY A 95 -11.85 10.73 -8.52
CA GLY A 95 -13.17 10.29 -9.00
C GLY A 95 -13.51 8.90 -8.47
N LEU A 96 -14.77 8.69 -8.09
CA LEU A 96 -15.30 7.39 -7.70
C LEU A 96 -15.75 6.61 -8.93
N LEU A 97 -15.20 5.41 -9.15
CA LEU A 97 -15.70 4.45 -10.11
C LEU A 97 -16.77 3.57 -9.46
N LYS A 98 -17.89 3.41 -10.15
CA LYS A 98 -18.98 2.51 -9.70
C LYS A 98 -18.55 1.05 -9.80
N ILE A 99 -19.20 0.17 -9.05
CA ILE A 99 -18.90 -1.29 -9.03
C ILE A 99 -18.87 -1.88 -10.45
N ALA A 100 -19.89 -1.61 -11.26
CA ALA A 100 -19.95 -2.13 -12.62
C ALA A 100 -18.81 -1.58 -13.50
N GLU A 101 -18.47 -0.30 -13.38
CA GLU A 101 -17.38 0.31 -14.11
C GLU A 101 -16.03 -0.27 -13.67
N THR A 102 -15.80 -0.40 -12.38
CA THR A 102 -14.58 -1.01 -11.83
C THR A 102 -14.43 -2.46 -12.30
N ALA A 103 -15.50 -3.26 -12.19
CA ALA A 103 -15.47 -4.66 -12.61
C ALA A 103 -15.12 -4.82 -14.10
N ILE A 104 -15.67 -3.96 -14.98
CA ILE A 104 -15.40 -4.03 -16.41
C ILE A 104 -14.01 -3.50 -16.74
N THR A 105 -13.61 -2.34 -16.20
CA THR A 105 -12.36 -1.68 -16.60
C THR A 105 -11.12 -2.27 -15.92
N THR A 106 -11.24 -2.80 -14.71
CA THR A 106 -10.09 -3.33 -13.94
C THR A 106 -10.15 -4.82 -13.69
N GLY A 107 -11.33 -5.45 -13.79
CA GLY A 107 -11.56 -6.85 -13.43
C GLY A 107 -11.79 -7.07 -11.92
N ASN A 108 -11.84 -6.01 -11.11
CA ASN A 108 -12.07 -6.09 -9.67
C ASN A 108 -13.52 -5.76 -9.33
N ILE A 109 -14.13 -6.57 -8.47
CA ILE A 109 -15.49 -6.33 -7.98
C ILE A 109 -15.40 -5.43 -6.75
N GLY A 110 -15.96 -4.24 -6.84
CA GLY A 110 -15.96 -3.26 -5.76
C GLY A 110 -15.92 -1.84 -6.29
N TYR A 111 -15.89 -0.87 -5.40
CA TYR A 111 -15.62 0.51 -5.77
C TYR A 111 -14.14 0.73 -5.98
N ALA A 112 -13.80 1.66 -6.87
CA ALA A 112 -12.45 2.15 -7.00
C ALA A 112 -12.44 3.68 -6.93
N VAL A 113 -11.38 4.24 -6.37
CA VAL A 113 -11.10 5.66 -6.43
C VAL A 113 -9.95 5.86 -7.41
N ASN A 114 -10.22 6.59 -8.50
CA ASN A 114 -9.18 6.98 -9.44
C ASN A 114 -8.69 8.39 -9.10
N SER A 115 -7.41 8.51 -8.81
CA SER A 115 -6.75 9.78 -8.51
C SER A 115 -5.93 10.23 -9.73
N PHE A 116 -5.93 11.55 -9.96
CA PHE A 116 -5.21 12.14 -11.10
C PHE A 116 -4.13 13.08 -10.58
N THR A 117 -2.89 12.85 -11.00
CA THR A 117 -1.77 13.66 -10.59
C THR A 117 -1.82 15.03 -11.26
N GLN A 118 -1.53 16.10 -10.49
CA GLN A 118 -1.49 17.46 -10.98
C GLN A 118 -0.36 17.63 -12.00
N LYS A 119 -0.73 17.92 -13.24
CA LYS A 119 0.19 18.31 -14.31
C LYS A 119 0.51 19.80 -14.25
N GLY A 120 1.54 20.24 -14.97
CA GLY A 120 1.89 21.63 -15.07
C GLY A 120 0.83 22.47 -15.82
N GLN A 121 0.70 23.73 -15.41
CA GLN A 121 -0.22 24.72 -15.98
C GLN A 121 0.54 25.97 -16.44
N LYS A 122 -0.11 26.87 -17.18
CA LYS A 122 0.49 28.16 -17.56
C LYS A 122 0.78 29.02 -16.32
N GLY A 123 1.92 29.67 -16.33
CA GLY A 123 2.43 30.43 -15.20
C GLY A 123 2.96 29.53 -14.07
N PHE A 124 3.42 30.13 -12.99
CA PHE A 124 3.84 29.42 -11.79
C PHE A 124 2.66 29.24 -10.84
N ASN A 125 2.43 28.01 -10.38
CA ASN A 125 1.40 27.65 -9.41
C ASN A 125 2.01 26.84 -8.29
N GLY A 126 1.53 27.01 -7.07
CA GLY A 126 1.99 26.26 -5.93
C GLY A 126 0.88 26.03 -4.91
N THR A 127 0.91 24.88 -4.28
CA THR A 127 0.05 24.50 -3.15
C THR A 127 0.91 23.91 -2.06
N LEU A 128 0.77 24.44 -0.86
CA LEU A 128 1.40 23.90 0.35
C LEU A 128 0.30 23.58 1.37
N ASN A 129 0.25 22.33 1.80
CA ASN A 129 -0.61 21.90 2.90
C ASN A 129 0.26 21.48 4.08
N TYR A 130 -0.15 21.90 5.28
CA TYR A 130 0.41 21.46 6.54
C TYR A 130 -0.69 21.00 7.45
N LYS A 131 -0.48 19.86 8.10
CA LYS A 131 -1.42 19.29 9.06
C LYS A 131 -0.67 18.82 10.30
N SER A 132 -1.24 19.08 11.45
CA SER A 132 -0.73 18.59 12.74
C SER A 132 -1.87 18.24 13.68
N ASN A 133 -1.55 17.47 14.71
CA ASN A 133 -2.49 17.16 15.79
C ASN A 133 -1.77 17.16 17.16
N HIS A 134 -2.54 17.03 18.23
CA HIS A 134 -2.01 17.06 19.60
C HIS A 134 -1.18 15.80 19.98
N PHE A 135 -1.16 14.76 19.15
CA PHE A 135 -0.30 13.59 19.34
C PHE A 135 1.10 13.78 18.73
N GLY A 136 1.32 14.87 17.99
CA GLY A 136 2.61 15.20 17.41
C GLY A 136 2.76 14.88 15.92
N LEU A 137 1.67 14.55 15.24
CA LEU A 137 1.67 14.41 13.77
C LEU A 137 2.17 15.70 13.12
N GLN A 138 3.08 15.54 12.14
CA GLN A 138 3.56 16.59 11.25
C GLN A 138 3.45 16.07 9.81
N GLU A 139 2.47 16.58 9.07
CA GLU A 139 2.24 16.20 7.67
C GLU A 139 2.44 17.42 6.78
N PHE A 140 3.27 17.30 5.75
CA PHE A 140 3.53 18.32 4.75
C PHE A 140 3.24 17.78 3.36
N SER A 141 2.54 18.54 2.55
CA SER A 141 2.45 18.25 1.13
C SER A 141 2.61 19.52 0.30
N LEU A 142 3.46 19.44 -0.72
CA LEU A 142 3.81 20.54 -1.61
C LEU A 142 3.60 20.13 -3.05
N ASN A 143 2.94 20.96 -3.82
CA ASN A 143 2.95 20.93 -5.28
C ASN A 143 3.49 22.25 -5.80
N MET A 144 4.41 22.19 -6.74
CA MET A 144 4.87 23.33 -7.55
C MET A 144 4.80 22.94 -9.01
N ASN A 145 4.12 23.73 -9.82
CA ASN A 145 3.97 23.44 -11.23
C ASN A 145 3.99 24.72 -12.08
N GLY A 146 4.30 24.58 -13.36
CA GLY A 146 4.38 25.71 -14.27
C GLY A 146 4.67 25.31 -15.69
N ASP A 147 4.84 26.32 -16.55
CA ASP A 147 5.25 26.14 -17.94
C ASP A 147 6.75 26.41 -18.12
N LEU A 148 7.35 25.71 -19.09
CA LEU A 148 8.73 25.87 -19.54
C LEU A 148 8.80 26.55 -20.92
N GLY A 149 7.66 27.00 -21.47
CA GLY A 149 7.54 27.49 -22.81
C GLY A 149 7.45 26.39 -23.88
N LYS A 150 7.05 26.76 -25.10
CA LYS A 150 6.90 25.83 -26.23
C LYS A 150 6.04 24.60 -25.90
N ASP A 151 4.94 24.78 -25.16
CA ASP A 151 3.99 23.76 -24.71
C ASP A 151 4.60 22.66 -23.83
N TRP A 152 5.71 22.93 -23.18
CA TRP A 152 6.27 22.12 -22.13
C TRP A 152 5.84 22.63 -20.76
N PHE A 153 5.48 21.68 -19.88
CA PHE A 153 5.03 21.96 -18.52
C PHE A 153 5.71 21.02 -17.54
N TYR A 154 5.88 21.47 -16.31
CA TYR A 154 6.46 20.67 -15.23
C TYR A 154 5.56 20.65 -14.01
N SER A 155 5.66 19.59 -13.20
CA SER A 155 5.13 19.54 -11.84
C SER A 155 6.07 18.78 -10.94
N VAL A 156 6.35 19.32 -9.77
CA VAL A 156 7.18 18.71 -8.73
C VAL A 156 6.37 18.65 -7.45
N ASN A 157 6.37 17.48 -6.81
CA ASN A 157 5.54 17.22 -5.66
C ASN A 157 6.34 16.55 -4.56
N MET A 158 6.03 16.90 -3.32
CA MET A 158 6.59 16.32 -2.12
C MET A 158 5.48 16.08 -1.11
N TYR A 159 5.45 14.89 -0.56
CA TYR A 159 4.66 14.54 0.61
C TYR A 159 5.58 14.00 1.69
N GLN A 160 5.40 14.44 2.93
CA GLN A 160 6.12 13.93 4.10
C GLN A 160 5.17 13.81 5.27
N ASP A 161 5.20 12.65 5.90
CA ASP A 161 4.43 12.33 7.10
C ASP A 161 5.39 11.87 8.21
N PHE A 162 5.27 12.47 9.38
CA PHE A 162 5.99 12.13 10.60
C PHE A 162 4.95 11.97 11.71
N ASP A 163 4.36 10.78 11.81
CA ASP A 163 3.32 10.47 12.79
C ASP A 163 3.88 9.59 13.92
N PRO A 164 4.06 10.12 15.13
CA PRO A 164 4.41 9.30 16.29
C PRO A 164 3.28 8.38 16.72
N GLY A 165 2.04 8.59 16.20
CA GLY A 165 0.85 7.86 16.59
C GLY A 165 0.37 8.18 18.00
N THR A 166 -0.69 7.51 18.42
CA THR A 166 -1.26 7.65 19.76
C THR A 166 -0.55 6.78 20.80
N PHE A 167 0.07 5.69 20.35
CA PHE A 167 0.86 4.80 21.19
C PHE A 167 2.32 5.23 21.18
N LYS A 168 2.92 5.37 22.33
CA LYS A 168 4.35 5.64 22.43
C LYS A 168 5.14 4.33 22.33
N ILE A 169 5.69 4.06 21.15
CA ILE A 169 6.66 2.98 20.95
C ILE A 169 8.04 3.52 21.29
N LYS A 170 8.73 2.89 22.26
CA LYS A 170 10.04 3.40 22.70
C LYS A 170 11.13 3.20 21.65
N SER A 171 10.99 2.19 20.83
CA SER A 171 11.98 1.76 19.86
C SER A 171 12.00 2.56 18.54
N THR A 172 10.99 3.40 18.31
CA THR A 172 10.91 4.27 17.12
C THR A 172 10.20 5.58 17.45
N PRO A 173 10.73 6.74 16.98
CA PRO A 173 10.10 8.03 17.21
C PRO A 173 8.79 8.19 16.43
N TYR A 174 8.61 7.47 15.32
CA TYR A 174 7.44 7.54 14.46
C TYR A 174 6.86 6.16 14.21
N GLN A 175 5.56 6.04 14.29
CA GLN A 175 4.81 4.86 13.86
C GLN A 175 4.60 4.87 12.35
N ASP A 176 4.41 6.05 11.78
CA ASP A 176 4.39 6.27 10.33
C ASP A 176 5.40 7.37 9.97
N ARG A 177 6.31 7.04 9.08
CA ARG A 177 7.22 7.96 8.43
C ARG A 177 7.20 7.69 6.93
N THR A 178 6.30 8.38 6.24
CA THR A 178 6.13 8.21 4.79
C THR A 178 6.60 9.45 4.04
N GLN A 179 7.38 9.23 3.00
CA GLN A 179 7.91 10.26 2.11
C GLN A 179 7.62 9.86 0.66
N ILE A 180 6.94 10.72 -0.09
CA ILE A 180 6.61 10.48 -1.49
C ILE A 180 7.03 11.72 -2.30
N TYR A 181 7.77 11.49 -3.36
CA TYR A 181 8.23 12.54 -4.28
C TYR A 181 7.77 12.19 -5.70
N LYS A 182 7.25 13.18 -6.43
CA LYS A 182 6.85 13.01 -7.83
C LYS A 182 7.41 14.15 -8.65
N ALA A 183 7.88 13.83 -9.86
CA ALA A 183 8.29 14.80 -10.86
C ALA A 183 7.61 14.46 -12.19
N LEU A 184 6.99 15.44 -12.81
CA LEU A 184 6.28 15.28 -14.08
C LEU A 184 6.81 16.24 -15.10
N LEU A 185 6.93 15.77 -16.33
CA LEU A 185 7.19 16.58 -17.51
C LEU A 185 6.10 16.29 -18.54
N THR A 186 5.38 17.33 -18.95
CA THR A 186 4.26 17.23 -19.89
C THR A 186 4.56 18.04 -21.16
N LYS A 187 4.29 17.45 -22.32
CA LYS A 187 4.33 18.12 -23.62
C LYS A 187 2.94 18.09 -24.24
N LYS A 188 2.39 19.26 -24.56
CA LYS A 188 1.22 19.35 -25.42
C LYS A 188 1.67 19.47 -26.88
N TYR A 189 0.92 18.87 -27.77
CA TYR A 189 1.26 18.84 -29.20
C TYR A 189 -0.01 18.88 -30.09
N ASN A 190 0.16 19.14 -31.38
CA ASN A 190 -0.94 19.25 -32.35
C ASN A 190 -2.04 20.22 -31.88
N ASN A 191 -1.68 21.47 -31.58
CA ASN A 191 -2.61 22.50 -31.09
C ASN A 191 -3.38 22.03 -29.81
N GLU A 192 -2.67 21.47 -28.84
CA GLU A 192 -3.19 20.95 -27.59
C GLU A 192 -4.16 19.77 -27.69
N ARG A 193 -4.24 19.10 -28.83
CA ARG A 193 -5.06 17.90 -29.02
C ARG A 193 -4.39 16.66 -28.48
N GLY A 194 -3.06 16.66 -28.52
CA GLY A 194 -2.23 15.61 -27.94
C GLY A 194 -1.53 16.11 -26.69
N GLU A 195 -1.41 15.24 -25.71
CA GLU A 195 -0.67 15.47 -24.50
C GLU A 195 0.11 14.21 -24.13
N PHE A 196 1.40 14.35 -23.94
CA PHE A 196 2.28 13.31 -23.43
C PHE A 196 2.87 13.75 -22.09
N THR A 197 2.81 12.88 -21.07
CA THR A 197 3.38 13.13 -19.75
C THR A 197 4.26 11.97 -19.35
N ALA A 198 5.48 12.28 -18.91
CA ALA A 198 6.35 11.35 -18.18
C ALA A 198 6.35 11.74 -16.70
N MET A 199 6.14 10.76 -15.82
CA MET A 199 6.17 10.91 -14.37
C MET A 199 7.18 9.95 -13.78
N TYR A 200 7.97 10.44 -12.84
CA TYR A 200 8.75 9.62 -11.91
C TYR A 200 8.21 9.80 -10.50
N LYS A 201 7.99 8.70 -9.79
CA LYS A 201 7.60 8.68 -8.38
C LYS A 201 8.59 7.85 -7.58
N TYR A 202 8.98 8.38 -6.43
CA TYR A 202 9.75 7.67 -5.42
C TYR A 202 9.02 7.74 -4.10
N ALA A 203 8.85 6.58 -3.46
CA ALA A 203 8.27 6.47 -2.13
C ALA A 203 9.25 5.75 -1.18
N ASN A 204 9.30 6.22 0.05
CA ASN A 204 10.06 5.62 1.16
C ASN A 204 9.24 5.73 2.43
N SER A 205 8.81 4.60 2.96
CA SER A 205 7.93 4.55 4.11
C SER A 205 8.44 3.55 5.14
N HIS A 206 8.41 3.97 6.40
CA HIS A 206 8.49 3.10 7.57
C HIS A 206 7.14 3.18 8.28
N ASN A 207 6.35 2.12 8.19
CA ASN A 207 5.03 2.04 8.80
C ASN A 207 4.97 0.87 9.78
N VAL A 208 5.08 1.20 11.07
CA VAL A 208 5.26 0.23 12.15
C VAL A 208 3.96 -0.03 12.91
N TYR A 209 2.95 0.82 12.72
CA TYR A 209 1.86 0.89 13.67
C TYR A 209 0.77 -0.17 13.50
N ASN A 210 0.66 -0.78 12.33
CA ASN A 210 -0.57 -1.44 11.93
C ASN A 210 -0.93 -2.68 12.78
N TYR A 211 0.04 -3.52 13.11
CA TYR A 211 -0.23 -4.74 13.87
C TYR A 211 0.65 -4.90 15.11
N ALA A 212 1.71 -4.12 15.20
CA ALA A 212 2.68 -4.25 16.27
C ALA A 212 2.25 -3.57 17.58
N THR A 213 1.29 -2.63 17.50
CA THR A 213 0.94 -1.75 18.62
C THR A 213 -0.45 -1.98 19.20
N GLN A 214 -1.28 -2.81 18.58
CA GLN A 214 -2.71 -2.89 18.89
C GLN A 214 -3.07 -3.83 20.04
N SER A 215 -2.14 -4.63 20.54
CA SER A 215 -2.43 -5.59 21.61
C SER A 215 -1.94 -5.08 22.95
N ALA A 216 -2.86 -4.67 23.79
CA ALA A 216 -2.63 -4.41 25.21
C ALA A 216 -3.27 -5.54 26.05
N PRO A 217 -2.72 -5.87 27.23
CA PRO A 217 -3.36 -6.84 28.10
C PRO A 217 -4.65 -6.27 28.68
N PHE A 218 -5.69 -7.08 28.68
CA PHE A 218 -6.97 -6.77 29.30
C PHE A 218 -7.53 -8.01 30.01
N ILE A 219 -8.44 -7.77 30.91
CA ILE A 219 -9.12 -8.84 31.67
C ILE A 219 -10.57 -8.91 31.18
N TYR A 220 -11.01 -10.09 30.77
CA TYR A 220 -12.42 -10.36 30.51
C TYR A 220 -13.19 -10.51 31.83
N VAL A 221 -14.28 -9.75 32.00
CA VAL A 221 -15.01 -9.69 33.27
C VAL A 221 -16.16 -10.70 33.36
N GLY A 222 -16.51 -11.34 32.23
CA GLY A 222 -17.53 -12.38 32.17
C GLY A 222 -18.93 -11.93 31.79
N ASP A 223 -19.17 -10.63 31.65
CA ASP A 223 -20.45 -10.03 31.27
C ASP A 223 -20.46 -9.45 29.85
N GLY A 224 -19.46 -9.82 29.04
CA GLY A 224 -19.24 -9.23 27.72
C GLY A 224 -18.34 -7.99 27.75
N SER A 225 -17.96 -7.50 28.92
CA SER A 225 -17.05 -6.38 29.08
C SER A 225 -15.61 -6.81 29.35
N VAL A 226 -14.68 -5.90 29.10
CA VAL A 226 -13.27 -6.04 29.41
C VAL A 226 -12.79 -4.86 30.24
N LYS A 227 -11.78 -5.07 31.08
CA LYS A 227 -11.09 -3.99 31.78
C LYS A 227 -9.59 -4.04 31.52
N GLU A 228 -8.96 -2.89 31.65
CA GLU A 228 -7.51 -2.76 31.51
C GLU A 228 -6.78 -3.52 32.61
N TYR A 229 -5.66 -4.16 32.27
CA TYR A 229 -4.81 -4.83 33.22
C TYR A 229 -3.84 -3.83 33.87
N GLY A 230 -3.85 -3.77 35.19
CA GLY A 230 -2.95 -2.90 35.95
C GLY A 230 -3.10 -1.42 35.56
N LYS A 231 -1.99 -0.80 35.20
CA LYS A 231 -1.94 0.61 34.73
C LYS A 231 -1.90 0.76 33.22
N PHE A 232 -2.08 -0.31 32.46
CA PHE A 232 -2.24 -0.20 31.01
C PHE A 232 -3.46 0.62 30.64
N LYS A 233 -3.34 1.40 29.57
CA LYS A 233 -4.42 2.18 28.98
C LYS A 233 -4.57 1.80 27.52
N LEU A 234 -5.70 1.19 27.18
CA LEU A 234 -6.03 0.86 25.80
C LEU A 234 -5.95 2.09 24.90
N GLY A 235 -5.29 1.94 23.76
CA GLY A 235 -5.14 3.02 22.79
C GLY A 235 -4.07 4.06 23.12
N THR A 236 -3.35 3.93 24.25
CA THR A 236 -2.32 4.92 24.63
C THR A 236 -1.00 4.31 25.08
N THR A 237 -1.03 3.12 25.68
CA THR A 237 0.17 2.45 26.21
C THR A 237 0.58 1.31 25.29
N SER A 238 1.81 1.35 24.79
CA SER A 238 2.37 0.25 24.00
C SER A 238 2.67 -0.97 24.86
N TYR A 239 2.34 -2.15 24.35
CA TYR A 239 2.61 -3.45 24.95
C TYR A 239 3.74 -4.20 24.22
N LEU A 240 4.57 -3.50 23.48
CA LEU A 240 5.75 -4.09 22.83
C LEU A 240 6.94 -4.10 23.78
N PRO A 241 7.85 -5.08 23.64
CA PRO A 241 9.11 -5.08 24.38
C PRO A 241 9.88 -3.78 24.16
N ILE A 242 10.66 -3.40 25.17
CA ILE A 242 11.52 -2.21 25.13
C ILE A 242 12.59 -2.32 24.05
N ASP A 243 13.11 -3.52 23.81
CA ASP A 243 14.00 -3.78 22.69
C ASP A 243 13.20 -3.79 21.38
N ASN A 244 13.86 -3.39 20.33
CA ASN A 244 13.30 -3.32 18.99
C ASN A 244 13.74 -4.49 18.11
N GLU A 245 14.40 -5.47 18.71
CA GLU A 245 15.01 -6.57 17.98
C GLU A 245 13.99 -7.62 17.56
N MET A 246 14.20 -8.19 16.39
CA MET A 246 13.48 -9.34 15.89
C MET A 246 14.48 -10.36 15.34
N THR A 247 14.55 -11.52 15.97
CA THR A 247 15.32 -12.68 15.50
C THR A 247 14.40 -13.66 14.81
N TYR A 248 14.78 -14.15 13.64
CA TYR A 248 14.00 -15.09 12.85
C TYR A 248 14.90 -15.98 12.01
N ARG A 249 14.38 -17.10 11.51
CA ARG A 249 15.05 -17.91 10.50
C ARG A 249 14.60 -17.41 9.11
N ASP A 250 15.55 -16.91 8.35
CA ASP A 250 15.28 -16.44 7.00
C ASP A 250 15.05 -17.63 6.05
N MET A 251 13.85 -17.74 5.52
CA MET A 251 13.44 -18.81 4.62
C MET A 251 14.17 -18.81 3.27
N ARG A 252 14.81 -17.70 2.90
CA ARG A 252 15.63 -17.62 1.68
C ARG A 252 16.98 -18.33 1.84
N THR A 253 17.53 -18.30 3.04
CA THR A 253 18.89 -18.76 3.34
C THR A 253 18.95 -19.94 4.28
N GLY A 254 17.91 -20.20 5.06
CA GLY A 254 17.88 -21.18 6.14
C GLY A 254 18.68 -20.77 7.39
N LYS A 255 19.22 -19.55 7.43
CA LYS A 255 20.04 -19.03 8.52
C LYS A 255 19.26 -18.15 9.48
N LEU A 256 19.70 -18.09 10.74
CA LEU A 256 19.20 -17.08 11.66
C LEU A 256 19.62 -15.69 11.19
N ALA A 257 18.69 -14.76 11.26
CA ALA A 257 18.87 -13.35 10.93
C ALA A 257 18.27 -12.49 12.04
N GLN A 258 18.77 -11.28 12.17
CA GLN A 258 18.27 -10.26 13.08
C GLN A 258 17.92 -8.99 12.31
N THR A 259 16.89 -8.31 12.74
CA THR A 259 16.47 -7.01 12.23
C THR A 259 15.85 -6.20 13.37
N THR A 260 15.64 -4.92 13.14
CA THR A 260 14.84 -4.09 14.03
C THR A 260 13.40 -4.07 13.55
N LEU A 261 12.45 -3.83 14.44
CA LEU A 261 11.04 -3.64 14.07
C LEU A 261 10.88 -2.48 13.06
N TYR A 262 11.69 -1.43 13.22
CA TYR A 262 11.69 -0.28 12.31
C TYR A 262 12.16 -0.66 10.89
N ASP A 263 13.29 -1.34 10.77
CA ASP A 263 13.84 -1.76 9.47
C ASP A 263 12.99 -2.85 8.80
N ALA A 264 12.36 -3.70 9.61
CA ALA A 264 11.45 -4.73 9.15
C ALA A 264 10.11 -4.19 8.58
N CYS A 265 9.83 -2.89 8.74
CA CYS A 265 8.64 -2.23 8.21
C CYS A 265 8.96 -1.23 7.09
N LEU A 266 10.08 -1.41 6.40
CA LEU A 266 10.52 -0.54 5.32
C LEU A 266 9.84 -0.88 4.00
N ASN A 267 9.24 0.13 3.38
CA ASN A 267 8.70 0.07 2.03
C ASN A 267 9.36 1.12 1.15
N LYS A 268 9.83 0.72 -0.03
CA LYS A 268 10.41 1.62 -1.04
C LYS A 268 9.86 1.28 -2.40
N ALA A 269 9.51 2.30 -3.17
CA ALA A 269 9.05 2.15 -4.54
C ALA A 269 9.71 3.18 -5.44
N SER A 270 10.05 2.76 -6.65
CA SER A 270 10.52 3.62 -7.74
C SER A 270 9.68 3.33 -8.96
N GLU A 271 8.90 4.31 -9.38
CA GLU A 271 7.91 4.17 -10.43
C GLU A 271 8.19 5.16 -11.57
N VAL A 272 8.08 4.68 -12.79
CA VAL A 272 8.02 5.51 -14.01
C VAL A 272 6.66 5.29 -14.65
N THR A 273 5.91 6.38 -14.87
CA THR A 273 4.62 6.34 -15.57
C THR A 273 4.67 7.22 -16.81
N LEU A 274 4.30 6.65 -17.95
CA LEU A 274 4.15 7.36 -19.22
C LEU A 274 2.68 7.40 -19.57
N MET A 275 2.17 8.60 -19.83
CA MET A 275 0.77 8.85 -20.15
C MET A 275 0.68 9.56 -21.50
N ASN A 276 -0.23 9.14 -22.33
CA ASN A 276 -0.54 9.85 -23.56
C ASN A 276 -2.06 9.96 -23.75
N SER A 277 -2.52 11.10 -24.23
CA SER A 277 -3.90 11.30 -24.64
C SER A 277 -3.94 12.06 -25.95
N TYR A 278 -4.92 11.72 -26.78
CA TYR A 278 -5.12 12.38 -28.06
C TYR A 278 -6.60 12.48 -28.42
N ARG A 279 -7.02 13.67 -28.85
CA ARG A 279 -8.38 13.94 -29.32
C ARG A 279 -8.37 14.09 -30.83
N PHE A 280 -9.10 13.19 -31.51
CA PHE A 280 -9.29 13.21 -32.95
C PHE A 280 -10.40 14.19 -33.39
N ASP A 281 -10.37 14.62 -34.63
CA ASP A 281 -11.36 15.57 -35.20
C ASP A 281 -12.80 15.05 -35.16
N ASN A 282 -12.96 13.76 -35.27
CA ASN A 282 -14.25 13.09 -35.24
C ASN A 282 -14.81 12.91 -33.81
N GLY A 283 -14.17 13.51 -32.81
CA GLY A 283 -14.56 13.41 -31.39
C GLY A 283 -14.17 12.09 -30.72
N LEU A 284 -13.38 11.24 -31.37
CA LEU A 284 -12.79 10.07 -30.73
C LEU A 284 -11.64 10.55 -29.83
N ASN A 285 -11.60 10.06 -28.60
CA ASN A 285 -10.50 10.30 -27.67
C ASN A 285 -9.74 8.99 -27.44
N TRP A 286 -8.43 9.06 -27.48
CA TRP A 286 -7.53 7.98 -27.15
C TRP A 286 -6.71 8.34 -25.91
N LYS A 287 -6.61 7.38 -24.97
CA LYS A 287 -5.74 7.49 -23.80
C LYS A 287 -4.90 6.22 -23.69
N ALA A 288 -3.67 6.35 -23.24
CA ALA A 288 -2.80 5.23 -22.92
C ALA A 288 -1.93 5.58 -21.72
N THR A 289 -1.79 4.65 -20.79
CA THR A 289 -0.93 4.76 -19.61
C THR A 289 -0.08 3.51 -19.49
N LEU A 290 1.21 3.68 -19.32
CA LEU A 290 2.18 2.64 -19.02
C LEU A 290 2.88 2.97 -17.70
N LYS A 291 2.84 2.08 -16.74
CA LYS A 291 3.57 2.17 -15.48
C LYS A 291 4.58 1.02 -15.38
N TYR A 292 5.79 1.34 -14.97
CA TYR A 292 6.77 0.40 -14.47
C TYR A 292 7.12 0.77 -13.03
N ASP A 293 6.99 -0.18 -12.12
CA ASP A 293 7.36 -0.04 -10.72
C ASP A 293 8.35 -1.14 -10.32
N HIS A 294 9.39 -0.73 -9.61
CA HIS A 294 10.27 -1.60 -8.86
C HIS A 294 10.18 -1.24 -7.40
N SER A 295 9.69 -2.17 -6.60
CA SER A 295 9.44 -1.90 -5.20
C SER A 295 9.94 -3.03 -4.30
N ARG A 296 10.24 -2.63 -3.06
CA ARG A 296 10.55 -3.52 -1.96
C ARG A 296 9.59 -3.18 -0.82
N GLY A 297 8.84 -4.18 -0.38
CA GLY A 297 7.94 -4.03 0.74
C GLY A 297 8.31 -4.95 1.89
N ALA A 298 8.09 -4.49 3.10
CA ALA A 298 8.16 -5.31 4.29
C ALA A 298 7.18 -4.81 5.34
N MET A 299 6.60 -5.75 6.08
CA MET A 299 5.70 -5.48 7.19
C MET A 299 5.88 -6.54 8.28
N VAL A 300 5.73 -6.11 9.53
CA VAL A 300 5.69 -7.01 10.67
C VAL A 300 4.32 -6.92 11.33
N TYR A 301 3.73 -8.05 11.60
CA TYR A 301 2.62 -8.11 12.52
C TYR A 301 2.91 -9.09 13.66
N GLN A 302 2.32 -8.81 14.80
CA GLN A 302 2.50 -9.61 16.01
C GLN A 302 1.13 -9.98 16.58
N THR A 303 0.98 -11.27 16.88
CA THR A 303 -0.24 -11.82 17.43
C THR A 303 0.02 -12.36 18.82
N PRO A 304 -0.76 -11.98 19.86
CA PRO A 304 -0.72 -12.64 21.13
C PRO A 304 -1.27 -14.07 20.98
N MET A 305 -0.53 -15.06 21.50
CA MET A 305 -0.89 -16.47 21.39
C MET A 305 -1.48 -17.00 22.69
N SER A 306 -0.70 -17.00 23.75
CA SER A 306 -1.11 -17.53 25.05
C SER A 306 -0.59 -16.64 26.17
N ILE A 307 -1.28 -16.70 27.31
CA ILE A 307 -0.83 -16.09 28.56
C ILE A 307 -0.76 -17.17 29.63
N VAL A 308 0.29 -17.14 30.42
CA VAL A 308 0.53 -18.07 31.53
C VAL A 308 0.49 -17.27 32.83
N ASP A 309 -0.36 -17.67 33.74
CA ASP A 309 -0.36 -17.18 35.13
C ASP A 309 0.58 -18.07 35.95
N LEU A 310 1.74 -17.52 36.31
CA LEU A 310 2.79 -18.22 37.07
C LEU A 310 2.39 -18.53 38.54
N ASN A 311 1.38 -17.81 39.04
CA ASN A 311 0.88 -17.98 40.40
C ASN A 311 -0.30 -18.95 40.48
N SER A 312 -0.81 -19.44 39.34
CA SER A 312 -1.87 -20.44 39.38
C SER A 312 -1.39 -21.77 39.99
N ALA A 313 -2.29 -22.52 40.60
CA ALA A 313 -1.96 -23.81 41.20
C ALA A 313 -1.32 -24.81 40.23
N ASP A 314 -1.75 -24.75 38.95
CA ASP A 314 -1.26 -25.63 37.89
C ASP A 314 0.13 -25.24 37.37
N ASN A 315 0.56 -23.99 37.57
CA ASN A 315 1.81 -23.46 37.00
C ASN A 315 2.88 -23.15 38.04
N HIS A 316 2.51 -23.11 39.32
CA HIS A 316 3.42 -22.71 40.41
C HIS A 316 4.66 -23.63 40.46
N GLY A 317 5.84 -23.02 40.33
CA GLY A 317 7.12 -23.74 40.38
C GLY A 317 7.49 -24.53 39.12
N LEU A 318 6.64 -24.57 38.08
CA LEU A 318 6.93 -25.30 36.86
C LEU A 318 7.87 -24.54 35.89
N TYR A 319 7.96 -23.25 36.02
CA TYR A 319 8.70 -22.37 35.10
C TYR A 319 9.83 -21.63 35.81
N ASN A 320 10.91 -21.39 35.13
CA ASN A 320 12.04 -20.58 35.57
C ASN A 320 12.29 -19.47 34.52
N TYR A 321 11.44 -18.44 34.55
CA TYR A 321 11.58 -17.35 33.60
C TYR A 321 12.70 -16.39 33.96
N MET A 322 13.52 -16.09 32.98
CA MET A 322 14.64 -15.16 33.04
C MET A 322 14.44 -14.02 32.04
N TYR A 323 15.11 -12.90 32.24
CA TYR A 323 15.19 -11.79 31.31
C TYR A 323 16.58 -11.14 31.33
N ARG A 324 16.91 -10.35 30.33
CA ARG A 324 18.08 -9.48 30.34
C ARG A 324 17.67 -8.07 30.70
N ASP A 325 18.33 -7.48 31.70
CA ASP A 325 18.11 -6.07 32.02
C ASP A 325 18.83 -5.15 31.02
N ILE A 326 18.75 -3.82 31.24
CA ILE A 326 19.33 -2.82 30.37
C ILE A 326 20.86 -2.89 30.26
N ASP A 327 21.50 -3.46 31.30
CA ASP A 327 22.95 -3.67 31.34
C ASP A 327 23.36 -5.04 30.76
N GLY A 328 22.41 -5.79 30.21
CA GLY A 328 22.60 -7.12 29.62
C GLY A 328 22.76 -8.23 30.68
N GLN A 329 22.51 -7.94 31.95
CA GLN A 329 22.60 -8.94 33.03
C GLN A 329 21.35 -9.83 33.01
N THR A 330 21.56 -11.14 33.14
CA THR A 330 20.45 -12.11 33.24
C THR A 330 19.89 -12.10 34.68
N LYS A 331 18.59 -11.90 34.80
CA LYS A 331 17.86 -11.86 36.07
C LYS A 331 16.64 -12.75 36.04
N THR A 332 16.22 -13.23 37.18
CA THR A 332 14.96 -13.98 37.35
C THR A 332 13.78 -13.05 37.16
N TYR A 333 12.79 -13.48 36.41
CA TYR A 333 11.51 -12.79 36.25
C TYR A 333 10.55 -13.25 37.35
N ASP A 334 10.06 -12.33 38.15
CA ASP A 334 9.18 -12.55 39.30
C ASP A 334 7.75 -12.01 39.06
N GLY A 335 7.42 -11.60 37.86
CA GLY A 335 6.08 -11.13 37.52
C GLY A 335 5.06 -12.27 37.45
N GLN A 336 3.77 -11.93 37.63
CA GLN A 336 2.69 -12.91 37.64
C GLN A 336 2.42 -13.56 36.30
N TYR A 337 2.50 -12.79 35.19
CA TYR A 337 2.09 -13.26 33.86
C TYR A 337 3.22 -13.21 32.87
N VAL A 338 3.23 -14.22 32.01
CA VAL A 338 4.07 -14.27 30.78
C VAL A 338 3.15 -14.46 29.58
N GLN A 339 3.36 -13.67 28.54
CA GLN A 339 2.64 -13.81 27.29
C GLN A 339 3.55 -14.28 26.15
N THR A 340 3.14 -15.37 25.50
CA THR A 340 3.75 -15.79 24.25
C THR A 340 3.19 -14.94 23.09
N ARG A 341 4.07 -14.48 22.22
CA ARG A 341 3.72 -13.75 21.01
C ARG A 341 4.32 -14.41 19.78
N MET A 342 3.56 -14.38 18.69
CA MET A 342 4.02 -14.74 17.37
C MET A 342 4.33 -13.46 16.60
N SER A 343 5.52 -13.37 16.03
CA SER A 343 5.93 -12.32 15.10
C SER A 343 6.04 -12.89 13.69
N CYS A 344 5.45 -12.21 12.73
CA CYS A 344 5.56 -12.58 11.33
C CYS A 344 6.12 -11.40 10.52
N LEU A 345 7.29 -11.62 9.89
CA LEU A 345 7.90 -10.70 8.97
C LEU A 345 7.56 -11.12 7.54
N ASN A 346 6.72 -10.33 6.88
CA ASN A 346 6.45 -10.46 5.45
C ASN A 346 7.32 -9.48 4.70
N ALA A 347 8.09 -9.96 3.72
CA ALA A 347 8.96 -9.12 2.92
C ALA A 347 9.00 -9.61 1.46
N GLY A 348 9.05 -8.67 0.52
CA GLY A 348 9.11 -9.02 -0.89
C GLY A 348 9.73 -7.93 -1.73
N THR A 349 10.20 -8.34 -2.90
CA THR A 349 10.59 -7.44 -3.99
C THR A 349 9.62 -7.67 -5.14
N ILE A 350 9.07 -6.59 -5.68
CA ILE A 350 8.02 -6.62 -6.69
C ILE A 350 8.50 -5.79 -7.89
N ASP A 351 8.33 -6.37 -9.07
CA ASP A 351 8.48 -5.69 -10.36
C ASP A 351 7.12 -5.70 -11.07
N GLU A 352 6.55 -4.54 -11.34
CA GLU A 352 5.27 -4.38 -12.03
C GLU A 352 5.45 -3.66 -13.35
N ALA A 353 4.78 -4.14 -14.42
CA ALA A 353 4.61 -3.42 -15.67
C ALA A 353 3.13 -3.45 -16.05
N LEU A 354 2.46 -2.33 -15.91
CA LEU A 354 1.03 -2.20 -16.13
C LEU A 354 0.78 -1.26 -17.30
N PHE A 355 0.03 -1.73 -18.27
CA PHE A 355 -0.38 -0.94 -19.43
C PHE A 355 -1.89 -0.95 -19.56
N THR A 356 -2.47 0.22 -19.82
CA THR A 356 -3.87 0.36 -20.22
C THR A 356 -3.98 1.32 -21.38
N THR A 357 -4.87 1.01 -22.31
CA THR A 357 -5.24 1.93 -23.38
C THR A 357 -6.74 1.90 -23.63
N GLU A 358 -7.31 3.03 -23.97
CA GLU A 358 -8.75 3.21 -24.14
C GLU A 358 -9.05 4.16 -25.27
N LEU A 359 -10.02 3.77 -26.10
CA LEU A 359 -10.71 4.62 -27.06
C LEU A 359 -12.08 4.97 -26.48
N ASN A 360 -12.39 6.24 -26.46
CA ASN A 360 -13.66 6.76 -25.95
C ASN A 360 -14.30 7.68 -26.99
N LYS A 361 -15.58 7.44 -27.28
CA LYS A 361 -16.36 8.31 -28.17
C LYS A 361 -17.69 8.66 -27.54
N LYS A 362 -17.93 9.98 -27.41
CA LYS A 362 -19.21 10.53 -26.97
C LYS A 362 -20.09 10.81 -28.19
N PHE A 363 -21.28 10.26 -28.15
CA PHE A 363 -22.37 10.54 -29.09
C PHE A 363 -23.39 11.47 -28.42
N LYS A 364 -24.44 11.86 -29.14
CA LYS A 364 -25.46 12.78 -28.60
C LYS A 364 -26.14 12.25 -27.32
N THR A 365 -26.40 10.94 -27.26
CA THR A 365 -27.15 10.29 -26.17
C THR A 365 -26.40 9.12 -25.55
N SER A 366 -25.13 8.90 -25.92
CA SER A 366 -24.39 7.78 -25.36
C SER A 366 -22.89 8.01 -25.39
N THR A 367 -22.17 7.25 -24.56
CA THR A 367 -20.72 7.19 -24.56
C THR A 367 -20.26 5.75 -24.70
N LEU A 368 -19.44 5.48 -25.69
CA LEU A 368 -18.84 4.16 -25.93
C LEU A 368 -17.37 4.20 -25.57
N ARG A 369 -16.91 3.23 -24.80
CA ARG A 369 -15.49 3.04 -24.45
C ARG A 369 -15.05 1.64 -24.87
N LEU A 370 -13.86 1.52 -25.43
CA LEU A 370 -13.22 0.26 -25.77
C LEU A 370 -11.79 0.30 -25.21
N GLY A 371 -11.43 -0.67 -24.42
CA GLY A 371 -10.15 -0.66 -23.74
C GLY A 371 -9.43 -2.00 -23.72
N LEU A 372 -8.12 -1.92 -23.49
CA LEU A 372 -7.23 -3.06 -23.33
C LEU A 372 -6.35 -2.80 -22.11
N ASN A 373 -6.17 -3.84 -21.30
CA ASN A 373 -5.22 -3.88 -20.20
C ASN A 373 -4.22 -5.02 -20.45
N GLU A 374 -2.94 -4.75 -20.27
CA GLU A 374 -1.87 -5.76 -20.19
C GLU A 374 -1.10 -5.50 -18.90
N TRP A 375 -1.34 -6.32 -17.88
CA TRP A 375 -0.75 -6.16 -16.56
C TRP A 375 0.14 -7.36 -16.26
N PHE A 376 1.35 -7.07 -15.84
CA PHE A 376 2.35 -8.07 -15.47
C PHE A 376 3.00 -7.69 -14.16
N TYR A 377 3.16 -8.65 -13.26
CA TYR A 377 4.04 -8.51 -12.13
C TYR A 377 4.90 -9.75 -11.90
N HIS A 378 6.01 -9.54 -11.22
CA HIS A 378 6.86 -10.58 -10.67
C HIS A 378 7.14 -10.28 -9.21
N ILE A 379 7.04 -11.28 -8.35
CA ILE A 379 7.28 -11.15 -6.92
C ILE A 379 8.28 -12.20 -6.42
N ASP A 380 9.18 -11.77 -5.54
CA ASP A 380 10.01 -12.59 -4.66
C ASP A 380 9.52 -12.30 -3.23
N TYR A 381 8.73 -13.22 -2.65
CA TYR A 381 8.03 -13.01 -1.38
C TYR A 381 8.48 -14.02 -0.33
N CYS A 382 8.77 -13.53 0.87
CA CYS A 382 9.17 -14.33 2.00
C CYS A 382 8.36 -13.95 3.24
N SER A 383 7.80 -14.93 3.92
CA SER A 383 7.16 -14.80 5.23
C SER A 383 7.96 -15.60 6.25
N ASN A 384 8.44 -14.94 7.30
CA ASN A 384 9.25 -15.55 8.35
C ASN A 384 8.52 -15.41 9.68
N THR A 385 8.14 -16.53 10.26
CA THR A 385 7.41 -16.57 11.53
C THR A 385 8.34 -17.02 12.66
N THR A 386 8.29 -16.31 13.76
CA THR A 386 9.03 -16.60 14.98
C THR A 386 8.14 -16.40 16.20
N MET A 387 8.51 -16.97 17.31
CA MET A 387 7.82 -16.78 18.60
C MET A 387 8.80 -16.30 19.67
N TYR A 388 8.27 -15.58 20.63
CA TYR A 388 8.98 -15.18 21.84
C TYR A 388 8.00 -15.01 23.01
N ASP A 389 8.52 -15.08 24.21
CA ASP A 389 7.78 -14.79 25.42
C ASP A 389 8.14 -13.38 25.92
N GLN A 390 7.17 -12.70 26.51
CA GLN A 390 7.37 -11.38 27.11
C GLN A 390 6.68 -11.25 28.46
N SER A 391 7.19 -10.36 29.31
CA SER A 391 6.57 -9.97 30.57
C SER A 391 5.24 -9.25 30.33
N VAL A 392 4.39 -9.27 31.37
CA VAL A 392 3.13 -8.50 31.42
C VAL A 392 3.19 -7.61 32.67
N PRO A 393 3.84 -6.44 32.62
CA PRO A 393 4.06 -5.59 33.77
C PRO A 393 2.77 -4.86 34.19
N ALA A 394 2.29 -5.11 35.41
CA ALA A 394 1.06 -4.50 35.94
C ALA A 394 1.18 -2.98 36.19
N ASP A 395 2.39 -2.47 36.33
CA ASP A 395 2.65 -1.05 36.58
C ASP A 395 2.58 -0.19 35.27
N GLY A 396 2.33 -0.81 34.11
CA GLY A 396 2.25 -0.14 32.83
C GLY A 396 3.62 0.23 32.24
N SER A 397 4.71 -0.33 32.78
CA SER A 397 6.04 -0.22 32.18
C SER A 397 6.12 -1.01 30.87
N TYR A 398 7.18 -0.81 30.10
CA TYR A 398 7.41 -1.57 28.88
C TYR A 398 7.67 -3.05 29.20
N ALA A 399 7.11 -3.94 28.37
CA ALA A 399 7.42 -5.35 28.44
C ALA A 399 8.91 -5.61 28.17
N VAL A 400 9.44 -6.66 28.76
CA VAL A 400 10.76 -7.20 28.44
C VAL A 400 10.60 -8.62 27.89
N ARG A 401 11.52 -9.05 27.03
CA ARG A 401 11.54 -10.44 26.55
C ARG A 401 12.01 -11.35 27.69
N VAL A 402 11.32 -12.46 27.85
CA VAL A 402 11.63 -13.47 28.87
C VAL A 402 11.80 -14.83 28.21
N TRP A 403 12.45 -15.76 28.89
CA TRP A 403 12.55 -17.14 28.44
C TRP A 403 12.53 -18.08 29.68
N ASP A 404 11.94 -19.24 29.49
CA ASP A 404 11.98 -20.31 30.51
C ASP A 404 13.32 -21.03 30.44
N ALA A 405 14.19 -20.81 31.42
CA ALA A 405 15.54 -21.37 31.48
C ALA A 405 15.55 -22.91 31.62
N ASN A 406 14.42 -23.52 32.01
CA ASN A 406 14.28 -24.98 32.00
C ASN A 406 14.17 -25.56 30.57
N LYS A 407 13.82 -24.74 29.60
CA LYS A 407 13.55 -25.18 28.22
C LYS A 407 14.53 -24.62 27.19
N ARG A 408 15.11 -23.44 27.42
CA ARG A 408 15.94 -22.76 26.47
C ARG A 408 16.89 -21.75 27.12
N SER A 409 17.94 -21.38 26.40
CA SER A 409 18.99 -20.45 26.85
C SER A 409 18.78 -18.98 26.41
N ASP A 410 17.74 -18.71 25.64
CA ASP A 410 17.44 -17.37 25.09
C ASP A 410 15.93 -17.16 24.90
N TYR A 411 15.50 -15.88 24.73
CA TYR A 411 14.09 -15.51 24.54
C TYR A 411 13.51 -15.97 23.20
N PHE A 412 14.35 -16.17 22.20
CA PHE A 412 13.94 -16.58 20.87
C PHE A 412 13.75 -18.09 20.76
N TYR A 413 12.70 -18.52 20.10
CA TYR A 413 12.55 -19.88 19.64
C TYR A 413 11.99 -19.96 18.22
N ASP A 414 12.60 -20.85 17.45
CA ASP A 414 12.29 -21.06 16.04
C ASP A 414 10.94 -21.76 15.89
N PHE A 415 10.02 -21.13 15.18
CA PHE A 415 8.66 -21.62 14.96
C PHE A 415 8.29 -21.49 13.47
N ASN A 416 9.14 -21.95 12.59
CA ASN A 416 8.98 -21.64 11.19
C ASN A 416 8.49 -22.77 10.29
N LYS A 417 8.53 -24.04 10.73
CA LYS A 417 8.31 -25.20 9.87
C LYS A 417 6.99 -25.19 9.10
N ASN A 418 5.90 -24.75 9.73
CA ASN A 418 4.55 -24.80 9.15
C ASN A 418 3.91 -23.39 8.98
N ALA A 419 4.65 -22.34 9.29
CA ALA A 419 4.12 -20.97 9.31
C ALA A 419 4.99 -19.95 8.58
N SER A 420 6.04 -20.43 7.91
CA SER A 420 6.95 -19.60 7.12
C SER A 420 6.97 -20.05 5.66
N GLU A 421 7.15 -19.10 4.76
CA GLU A 421 7.00 -19.33 3.33
C GLU A 421 8.06 -18.55 2.53
N TYR A 422 8.46 -19.11 1.38
CA TYR A 422 9.24 -18.39 0.40
C TYR A 422 8.77 -18.75 -1.01
N TYR A 423 8.22 -17.80 -1.70
CA TYR A 423 7.69 -17.95 -3.05
C TYR A 423 8.33 -17.00 -4.03
N LYS A 424 8.50 -17.47 -5.27
CA LYS A 424 8.73 -16.66 -6.46
C LYS A 424 7.57 -16.84 -7.39
N GLY A 425 7.01 -15.74 -7.85
CA GLY A 425 5.83 -15.81 -8.69
C GLY A 425 5.79 -14.75 -9.76
N SER A 426 5.00 -14.99 -10.78
CA SER A 426 4.66 -13.98 -11.78
C SER A 426 3.24 -14.18 -12.26
N GLU A 427 2.59 -13.08 -12.52
CA GLU A 427 1.28 -13.05 -13.16
C GLU A 427 1.34 -12.19 -14.42
N ASN A 428 0.64 -12.63 -15.45
CA ASN A 428 0.34 -11.82 -16.62
C ASN A 428 -1.16 -11.90 -16.90
N LYS A 429 -1.78 -10.75 -16.99
CA LYS A 429 -3.20 -10.56 -17.23
C LYS A 429 -3.38 -9.66 -18.45
N LEU A 430 -4.00 -10.23 -19.50
CA LEU A 430 -4.41 -9.49 -20.70
C LEU A 430 -5.92 -9.43 -20.74
N ALA A 431 -6.49 -8.25 -20.89
CA ALA A 431 -7.93 -8.08 -20.94
C ALA A 431 -8.36 -7.09 -22.03
N LEU A 432 -9.47 -7.43 -22.67
CA LEU A 432 -10.22 -6.52 -23.55
C LEU A 432 -11.56 -6.23 -22.90
N TYR A 433 -12.00 -4.99 -22.98
CA TYR A 433 -13.29 -4.59 -22.46
C TYR A 433 -13.98 -3.52 -23.31
N PHE A 434 -15.29 -3.45 -23.19
CA PHE A 434 -16.06 -2.30 -23.64
C PHE A 434 -17.07 -1.89 -22.59
N THR A 435 -17.44 -0.61 -22.59
CA THR A 435 -18.58 -0.08 -21.82
C THR A 435 -19.43 0.82 -22.72
N HIS A 436 -20.72 0.79 -22.49
CA HIS A 436 -21.66 1.69 -23.16
C HIS A 436 -22.56 2.32 -22.09
N ASP A 437 -22.51 3.63 -22.01
CA ASP A 437 -23.38 4.45 -21.17
C ASP A 437 -24.39 5.13 -22.09
N TRP A 438 -25.68 4.80 -21.94
CA TRP A 438 -26.73 5.20 -22.88
C TRP A 438 -27.90 5.87 -22.18
N ASP A 439 -28.09 7.16 -22.48
CA ASP A 439 -29.28 7.91 -22.10
C ASP A 439 -30.41 7.59 -23.07
N ILE A 440 -31.19 6.54 -22.79
CA ILE A 440 -32.33 6.12 -23.61
C ILE A 440 -33.39 7.23 -23.63
N THR A 441 -33.63 7.85 -22.47
CA THR A 441 -34.45 9.02 -22.30
C THR A 441 -33.84 9.95 -21.26
N LYS A 442 -34.40 11.16 -21.06
CA LYS A 442 -33.98 12.08 -19.99
C LYS A 442 -34.12 11.50 -18.57
N LYS A 443 -34.86 10.40 -18.41
CA LYS A 443 -35.14 9.76 -17.10
C LYS A 443 -34.60 8.33 -17.00
N LEU A 444 -34.12 7.76 -18.10
CA LEU A 444 -33.65 6.38 -18.15
C LEU A 444 -32.25 6.35 -18.77
N ASN A 445 -31.29 5.99 -17.97
CA ASN A 445 -29.92 5.70 -18.37
C ASN A 445 -29.66 4.20 -18.21
N LEU A 446 -28.97 3.61 -19.17
CA LEU A 446 -28.53 2.23 -19.17
C LEU A 446 -27.00 2.18 -19.30
N TYR A 447 -26.33 1.63 -18.30
CA TYR A 447 -24.91 1.36 -18.33
C TYR A 447 -24.66 -0.15 -18.41
N TYR A 448 -23.92 -0.59 -19.43
CA TYR A 448 -23.53 -1.99 -19.59
C TYR A 448 -22.20 -2.12 -20.30
N GLY A 449 -21.64 -3.31 -20.23
CA GLY A 449 -20.38 -3.63 -20.89
C GLY A 449 -19.99 -5.08 -20.69
N ALA A 450 -18.86 -5.46 -21.25
CA ALA A 450 -18.27 -6.77 -21.07
C ALA A 450 -16.73 -6.67 -20.98
N ARG A 451 -16.16 -7.65 -20.31
CA ARG A 451 -14.72 -7.86 -20.20
C ARG A 451 -14.38 -9.32 -20.50
N VAL A 452 -13.36 -9.54 -21.29
CA VAL A 452 -12.75 -10.85 -21.51
C VAL A 452 -11.30 -10.75 -21.06
N GLU A 453 -10.90 -11.70 -20.23
CA GLU A 453 -9.59 -11.68 -19.59
C GLU A 453 -8.88 -13.02 -19.73
N TRP A 454 -7.58 -12.98 -20.07
CA TRP A 454 -6.66 -14.11 -20.06
C TRP A 454 -5.64 -13.89 -18.97
N GLN A 455 -5.54 -14.84 -18.08
CA GLN A 455 -4.61 -14.80 -16.96
C GLN A 455 -3.65 -15.99 -17.02
N ARG A 456 -2.37 -15.72 -16.78
CA ARG A 456 -1.34 -16.71 -16.63
C ARG A 456 -0.57 -16.49 -15.35
N LEU A 457 -0.68 -17.44 -14.44
CA LEU A 457 0.06 -17.50 -13.19
C LEU A 457 1.20 -18.51 -13.28
N LYS A 458 2.34 -18.14 -12.68
CA LYS A 458 3.46 -19.03 -12.41
C LYS A 458 3.94 -18.77 -10.98
N GLY A 459 4.14 -19.83 -10.23
CA GLY A 459 4.67 -19.75 -8.87
C GLY A 459 5.52 -20.97 -8.57
N GLU A 460 6.51 -20.78 -7.71
CA GLU A 460 7.31 -21.86 -7.15
C GLU A 460 7.51 -21.62 -5.65
N ASN A 461 7.47 -22.69 -4.87
CA ASN A 461 7.95 -22.65 -3.49
C ASN A 461 9.48 -22.73 -3.55
N ALA A 462 10.14 -21.63 -3.15
CA ALA A 462 11.57 -21.46 -3.22
C ALA A 462 12.24 -21.61 -1.84
N ALA A 463 11.51 -22.08 -0.83
CA ALA A 463 12.04 -22.27 0.51
C ALA A 463 13.20 -23.29 0.51
N VAL A 464 14.24 -22.98 1.26
CA VAL A 464 15.38 -23.88 1.42
C VAL A 464 14.98 -25.04 2.32
N LYS A 465 15.26 -26.29 1.91
CA LYS A 465 14.85 -27.48 2.65
C LYS A 465 15.27 -27.49 4.13
N ASN A 466 16.47 -27.00 4.42
CA ASN A 466 16.97 -26.91 5.80
C ASN A 466 16.30 -25.80 6.62
N ALA A 467 15.65 -24.83 5.99
CA ALA A 467 14.85 -23.82 6.67
C ALA A 467 13.45 -24.34 7.01
N GLN A 468 12.96 -25.28 6.23
CA GLN A 468 11.68 -25.93 6.49
C GLN A 468 11.78 -27.11 7.46
N GLY A 469 12.96 -27.54 7.78
CA GLY A 469 13.29 -28.63 8.71
C GLY A 469 13.45 -29.95 8.04
#